data_05dad41c688b8a6129c69171b8471e68
#
_entry.id   05dad41c688b8a6129c69171b8471e68
#
_cell.length_a   1.000
_cell.length_b   1.000
_cell.length_c   1.000
_cell.angle_alpha   90.00
_cell.angle_beta   90.00
_cell.angle_gamma   90.00
#
_symmetry.space_group_name_H-M   'P 1'
#
loop_
_entity.id
_entity.type
_entity.pdbx_description
1 polymer ?
#
loop_
_entity_poly.entity_id
_entity_poly.type
_entity_poly.pdbx_seq_one_letter_code
_entity_poly.pdbx_strand_id
1 'polypeptide(L)'
;MQRFKTSNSMTYDCSVEKLWEIVSSPNYLSNVHPFCKENPTIQWSKDHHEDKIVYLNNRYYIRKFVSWKVLQGYDLWIGSNNNNQSFVEWRLEEVNSGSKLTI
;
A
#
# COMPACT_ATOMS: atom_id res chain seq x y z
N MET A 1 -20.47 15.00 6.08
CA MET A 1 -20.05 14.77 4.70
C MET A 1 -19.97 13.27 4.43
N GLN A 2 -20.62 12.85 3.38
CA GLN A 2 -20.57 11.45 2.97
C GLN A 2 -19.29 11.18 2.19
N ARG A 3 -18.57 10.13 2.57
CA ARG A 3 -17.39 9.69 1.82
C ARG A 3 -17.77 8.48 0.97
N PHE A 4 -17.38 8.54 -0.27
CA PHE A 4 -17.48 7.36 -1.12
C PHE A 4 -16.36 6.40 -0.78
N LYS A 5 -16.72 5.15 -0.56
CA LYS A 5 -15.74 4.07 -0.40
C LYS A 5 -15.65 3.32 -1.71
N THR A 6 -14.44 3.20 -2.21
CA THR A 6 -14.16 2.34 -3.35
C THR A 6 -13.19 1.27 -2.90
N SER A 7 -13.33 0.08 -3.44
CA SER A 7 -12.39 -0.99 -3.18
C SER A 7 -12.09 -1.74 -4.46
N ASN A 8 -10.85 -2.19 -4.57
CA ASN A 8 -10.40 -3.03 -5.67
C ASN A 8 -9.72 -4.26 -5.09
N SER A 9 -9.99 -5.40 -5.68
CA SER A 9 -9.39 -6.65 -5.25
C SER A 9 -8.64 -7.31 -6.40
N MET A 10 -7.52 -7.94 -6.08
CA MET A 10 -6.71 -8.69 -7.03
C MET A 10 -6.30 -10.00 -6.39
N THR A 11 -6.29 -11.07 -7.19
CA THR A 11 -5.83 -12.38 -6.74
C THR A 11 -4.47 -12.71 -7.35
N TYR A 12 -3.65 -13.42 -6.59
CA TYR A 12 -2.29 -13.78 -7.00
C TYR A 12 -2.05 -15.27 -6.78
N ASP A 13 -1.22 -15.88 -7.62
CA ASP A 13 -0.83 -17.30 -7.53
C ASP A 13 0.28 -17.55 -6.51
N CYS A 14 0.34 -16.75 -5.48
CA CYS A 14 1.32 -16.93 -4.42
C CYS A 14 0.64 -16.98 -3.07
N SER A 15 1.35 -17.48 -2.07
CA SER A 15 0.83 -17.54 -0.71
C SER A 15 0.64 -16.14 -0.13
N VAL A 16 -0.20 -16.03 0.90
CA VAL A 16 -0.37 -14.77 1.61
C VAL A 16 0.93 -14.32 2.27
N GLU A 17 1.77 -15.26 2.70
CA GLU A 17 3.09 -14.95 3.26
C GLU A 17 3.99 -14.29 2.22
N LYS A 18 4.00 -14.81 0.99
CA LYS A 18 4.77 -14.22 -0.10
C LYS A 18 4.23 -12.86 -0.49
N LEU A 19 2.91 -12.72 -0.58
CA LEU A 19 2.28 -11.44 -0.89
C LEU A 19 2.61 -10.39 0.19
N TRP A 20 2.54 -10.78 1.46
CA TRP A 20 2.92 -9.88 2.57
C TRP A 20 4.37 -9.46 2.48
N GLU A 21 5.29 -10.40 2.21
CA GLU A 21 6.70 -10.09 2.03
C GLU A 21 6.91 -9.00 0.98
N ILE A 22 6.16 -9.07 -0.10
CA ILE A 22 6.23 -8.10 -1.19
C ILE A 22 5.68 -6.74 -0.76
N VAL A 23 4.43 -6.69 -0.28
CA VAL A 23 3.77 -5.40 0.00
C VAL A 23 4.30 -4.72 1.25
N SER A 24 4.98 -5.44 2.13
CA SER A 24 5.60 -4.89 3.33
C SER A 24 7.06 -4.47 3.15
N SER A 25 7.62 -4.68 1.98
CA SER A 25 9.01 -4.31 1.69
C SER A 25 9.13 -2.84 1.28
N PRO A 26 10.21 -2.16 1.68
CA PRO A 26 10.42 -0.78 1.24
C PRO A 26 10.72 -0.71 -0.25
N ASN A 27 10.33 0.39 -0.88
CA ASN A 27 10.62 0.67 -2.28
C ASN A 27 10.07 -0.37 -3.27
N TYR A 28 9.03 -1.05 -2.89
CA TYR A 28 8.51 -2.17 -3.70
C TYR A 28 7.38 -1.76 -4.64
N LEU A 29 6.67 -0.69 -4.33
CA LEU A 29 5.46 -0.33 -5.05
C LEU A 29 5.72 -0.07 -6.54
N SER A 30 6.89 0.43 -6.89
CA SER A 30 7.27 0.66 -8.29
C SER A 30 7.28 -0.61 -9.15
N ASN A 31 7.42 -1.78 -8.51
CA ASN A 31 7.44 -3.07 -9.21
C ASN A 31 6.04 -3.67 -9.39
N VAL A 32 5.05 -3.21 -8.65
CA VAL A 32 3.72 -3.82 -8.64
C VAL A 32 2.61 -2.85 -9.06
N HIS A 33 2.82 -1.58 -8.96
CA HIS A 33 1.83 -0.56 -9.33
C HIS A 33 2.14 0.00 -10.72
N PRO A 34 1.25 -0.17 -11.70
CA PRO A 34 1.57 0.17 -13.09
C PRO A 34 1.82 1.65 -13.35
N PHE A 35 1.33 2.55 -12.52
CA PHE A 35 1.51 3.99 -12.69
C PHE A 35 2.56 4.58 -11.76
N CYS A 36 3.19 3.76 -10.94
CA CYS A 36 4.22 4.20 -10.02
C CYS A 36 5.58 4.16 -10.69
N LYS A 37 6.22 5.32 -10.82
CA LYS A 37 7.55 5.46 -11.40
C LYS A 37 8.63 5.14 -10.38
N GLU A 38 8.48 5.67 -9.17
CA GLU A 38 9.43 5.52 -8.08
C GLU A 38 8.68 5.42 -6.75
N ASN A 39 9.28 4.71 -5.79
CA ASN A 39 8.72 4.57 -4.46
C ASN A 39 9.83 4.75 -3.41
N PRO A 40 10.43 5.96 -3.32
CA PRO A 40 11.49 6.20 -2.34
C PRO A 40 10.99 6.05 -0.91
N THR A 41 11.81 5.42 -0.08
CA THR A 41 11.53 5.26 1.33
C THR A 41 11.94 6.52 2.09
N ILE A 42 11.04 7.05 2.92
CA ILE A 42 11.35 8.17 3.82
C ILE A 42 11.84 7.62 5.15
N GLN A 43 11.08 6.70 5.74
CA GLN A 43 11.47 6.00 6.95
C GLN A 43 10.84 4.61 6.94
N TRP A 44 11.62 3.59 7.28
CA TRP A 44 11.14 2.21 7.30
C TRP A 44 11.77 1.49 8.48
N SER A 45 11.11 1.57 9.62
CA SER A 45 11.56 0.97 10.86
C SER A 45 10.45 0.10 11.44
N LYS A 46 10.73 -0.61 12.50
CA LYS A 46 9.77 -1.51 13.14
C LYS A 46 8.46 -0.80 13.49
N ASP A 47 8.54 0.42 13.99
CA ASP A 47 7.38 1.14 14.52
C ASP A 47 6.92 2.31 13.65
N HIS A 48 7.61 2.58 12.55
CA HIS A 48 7.25 3.71 11.70
C HIS A 48 7.56 3.41 10.24
N HIS A 49 6.56 3.59 9.39
CA HIS A 49 6.71 3.42 7.95
C HIS A 49 6.18 4.65 7.24
N GLU A 50 6.97 5.18 6.34
CA GLU A 50 6.60 6.34 5.54
C GLU A 50 7.35 6.30 4.23
N ASP A 51 6.65 6.44 3.12
CA ASP A 51 7.30 6.47 1.81
C ASP A 51 6.64 7.50 0.90
N LYS A 52 7.24 7.65 -0.27
CA LYS A 52 6.78 8.55 -1.31
C LYS A 52 6.44 7.73 -2.54
N ILE A 53 5.32 8.06 -3.17
CA ILE A 53 4.97 7.50 -4.48
C ILE A 53 5.16 8.59 -5.52
N VAL A 54 5.98 8.32 -6.52
CA VAL A 54 6.13 9.20 -7.68
C VAL A 54 5.45 8.52 -8.87
N TYR A 55 4.46 9.17 -9.44
CA TYR A 55 3.73 8.65 -10.58
C TYR A 55 4.42 8.97 -11.90
N LEU A 56 4.01 8.30 -12.97
CA LEU A 56 4.58 8.50 -14.31
C LEU A 56 4.44 9.94 -14.82
N ASN A 57 3.45 10.68 -14.32
CA ASN A 57 3.24 12.09 -14.67
C ASN A 57 4.06 13.05 -13.78
N ASN A 58 4.99 12.53 -12.97
CA ASN A 58 5.84 13.24 -12.03
C ASN A 58 5.11 13.85 -10.82
N ARG A 59 3.82 13.59 -10.65
CA ARG A 59 3.12 13.92 -9.42
C ARG A 59 3.57 12.98 -8.32
N TYR A 60 3.57 13.44 -7.08
CA TYR A 60 3.95 12.60 -5.96
C TYR A 60 3.00 12.77 -4.79
N TYR A 61 2.94 11.72 -3.97
CA TYR A 61 2.18 11.70 -2.72
C TYR A 61 3.02 11.02 -1.65
N ILE A 62 2.78 11.38 -0.40
CA ILE A 62 3.43 10.76 0.75
C ILE A 62 2.44 9.78 1.38
N ARG A 63 2.91 8.56 1.66
CA ARG A 63 2.14 7.56 2.39
C ARG A 63 2.67 7.48 3.82
N LYS A 64 1.78 7.67 4.79
CA LYS A 64 2.10 7.55 6.21
C LYS A 64 1.29 6.39 6.77
N PHE A 65 1.98 5.34 7.18
CA PHE A 65 1.35 4.13 7.68
C PHE A 65 1.00 4.31 9.15
N VAL A 66 -0.24 4.02 9.53
CA VAL A 66 -0.73 4.22 10.89
C VAL A 66 -1.09 2.91 11.59
N SER A 67 -1.28 1.83 10.86
CA SER A 67 -1.55 0.52 11.41
C SER A 67 -0.83 -0.52 10.57
N TRP A 68 -0.16 -1.47 11.23
CA TRP A 68 0.68 -2.47 10.58
C TRP A 68 0.36 -3.82 11.16
N LYS A 69 -0.27 -4.70 10.38
CA LYS A 69 -0.73 -6.01 10.82
C LYS A 69 -0.07 -7.09 9.97
N VAL A 70 0.91 -7.75 10.53
CA VAL A 70 1.69 -8.78 9.83
C VAL A 70 0.77 -9.83 9.20
N LEU A 71 0.96 -10.12 7.92
CA LEU A 71 0.18 -11.05 7.11
C LEU A 71 -1.26 -10.64 6.84
N GLN A 72 -1.73 -9.54 7.42
CA GLN A 72 -3.12 -9.11 7.27
C GLN A 72 -3.27 -7.82 6.47
N GLY A 73 -2.28 -6.95 6.52
CA GLY A 73 -2.33 -5.70 5.79
C GLY A 73 -1.91 -4.50 6.61
N TYR A 74 -2.27 -3.33 6.13
CA TYR A 74 -1.97 -2.08 6.84
C TYR A 74 -2.93 -0.97 6.44
N ASP A 75 -2.97 0.06 7.28
CA ASP A 75 -3.76 1.25 7.06
C ASP A 75 -2.81 2.43 6.92
N LEU A 76 -3.15 3.36 6.06
CA LEU A 76 -2.28 4.50 5.80
C LEU A 76 -3.08 5.74 5.38
N TRP A 77 -2.45 6.89 5.55
CA TRP A 77 -2.88 8.13 4.94
C TRP A 77 -2.01 8.42 3.73
N ILE A 78 -2.63 8.83 2.64
CA ILE A 78 -1.93 9.19 1.41
C ILE A 78 -2.38 10.57 0.97
N GLY A 79 -1.43 11.44 0.62
CA GLY A 79 -1.74 12.77 0.14
C GLY A 79 -0.52 13.58 -0.18
N SER A 80 -0.75 14.75 -0.78
CA SER A 80 0.31 15.69 -1.14
C SER A 80 0.71 16.60 0.02
N ASN A 81 -0.19 16.78 1.00
CA ASN A 81 0.05 17.59 2.19
C ASN A 81 -0.92 17.17 3.30
N ASN A 82 -0.77 17.75 4.48
CA ASN A 82 -1.57 17.40 5.66
C ASN A 82 -3.06 17.72 5.53
N ASN A 83 -3.43 18.60 4.62
CA ASN A 83 -4.83 19.02 4.45
C ASN A 83 -5.57 18.24 3.38
N ASN A 84 -4.86 17.45 2.60
CA ASN A 84 -5.42 16.78 1.44
C ASN A 84 -5.02 15.31 1.41
N GLN A 85 -5.47 14.58 2.44
CA GLN A 85 -5.11 13.18 2.61
C GLN A 85 -6.34 12.29 2.52
N SER A 86 -6.14 11.09 1.99
CA SER A 86 -7.14 10.03 1.95
C SER A 86 -6.68 8.86 2.80
N PHE A 87 -7.62 8.21 3.46
CA PHE A 87 -7.35 7.02 4.23
C PHE A 87 -7.49 5.79 3.36
N VAL A 88 -6.51 4.90 3.41
CA VAL A 88 -6.47 3.69 2.57
C VAL A 88 -6.19 2.49 3.45
N GLU A 89 -6.97 1.43 3.24
CA GLU A 89 -6.81 0.17 3.94
C GLU A 89 -6.37 -0.90 2.95
N TRP A 90 -5.28 -1.60 3.28
CA TRP A 90 -4.81 -2.75 2.53
C TRP A 90 -5.10 -4.00 3.33
N ARG A 91 -5.77 -4.98 2.71
CA ARG A 91 -6.13 -6.23 3.38
C ARG A 91 -5.72 -7.41 2.51
N LEU A 92 -5.05 -8.37 3.16
CA LEU A 92 -4.60 -9.61 2.53
C LEU A 92 -5.38 -10.77 3.12
N GLU A 93 -5.73 -11.73 2.28
CA GLU A 93 -6.38 -12.95 2.73
C GLU A 93 -5.96 -14.15 1.88
N GLU A 94 -6.00 -15.33 2.48
CA GLU A 94 -5.77 -16.57 1.77
C GLU A 94 -7.04 -16.96 1.02
N VAL A 95 -6.87 -17.40 -0.22
CA VAL A 95 -7.96 -17.93 -1.05
C VAL A 95 -7.53 -19.29 -1.60
N ASN A 96 -8.49 -20.04 -2.18
CA ASN A 96 -8.26 -21.43 -2.59
C ASN A 96 -7.05 -21.63 -3.52
N SER A 97 -6.74 -20.66 -4.36
CA SER A 97 -5.67 -20.79 -5.36
C SER A 97 -4.49 -19.85 -5.09
N GLY A 98 -4.43 -19.24 -3.93
CA GLY A 98 -3.33 -18.31 -3.63
C GLY A 98 -3.72 -17.27 -2.60
N SER A 99 -3.58 -15.99 -2.95
CA SER A 99 -3.86 -14.89 -2.04
C SER A 99 -4.66 -13.79 -2.74
N LYS A 100 -5.32 -12.97 -1.94
CA LYS A 100 -6.14 -11.86 -2.42
C LYS A 100 -5.74 -10.60 -1.68
N LEU A 101 -5.54 -9.53 -2.44
CA LEU A 101 -5.26 -8.19 -1.93
C LEU A 101 -6.46 -7.31 -2.22
N THR A 102 -6.98 -6.67 -1.19
CA THR A 102 -8.04 -5.66 -1.29
C THR A 102 -7.51 -4.32 -0.81
N ILE A 103 -7.72 -3.30 -1.61
CA ILE A 103 -7.27 -1.94 -1.30
C ILE A 103 -8.46 -1.02 -1.20
#